data_e5776ca5dc15c86d1450992b985af3a4
#
_entry.id   e5776ca5dc15c86d1450992b985af3a4
#
_cell.length_a   1.000
_cell.length_b   1.000
_cell.length_c   1.000
_cell.angle_alpha   90.00
_cell.angle_beta   90.00
_cell.angle_gamma   90.00
#
_symmetry.space_group_name_H-M   'P 1'
#
loop_
_entity.id
_entity.type
_entity.pdbx_description
1 polymer ?
#
loop_
_entity_poly.entity_id
_entity_poly.type
_entity_poly.pdbx_seq_one_letter_code
_entity_poly.pdbx_strand_id
1 'polypeptide(L)'
;MIKMSGVYSLEDLDCHGIKYDLPSPQYCQYCKKPLRPYAIIWDNGQMIWDFDRNCSCQQSDEFLQKTKELEIKKKRRDRGERLKQIGIPRCYFFSEVSNDDVANYLENAEFNHGSGLYIYGPVGVGKTYLASAVAIKFFEAGYKVKFTNITSMISDIKTNSSQFGSKPLAPYLECDVLIIDDLGQEKASEWVVMQLYMIVNKRYEDLLPTIFTSQYSLNDYEKRLLSVRGENSGSAIISRMIQRSVVIPLIGCDRRRL
;
A
#
# COMPACT_ATOMS: atom_id res chain seq x y z
N MET A 1 -24.41 -40.38 -9.49
CA MET A 1 -23.82 -39.55 -10.57
C MET A 1 -22.69 -38.74 -9.95
N ILE A 2 -21.45 -39.08 -10.27
CA ILE A 2 -20.27 -38.31 -9.82
C ILE A 2 -20.33 -36.97 -10.56
N LYS A 3 -20.34 -35.84 -9.85
CA LYS A 3 -20.20 -34.51 -10.46
C LYS A 3 -18.79 -34.41 -11.01
N MET A 4 -18.67 -34.48 -12.32
CA MET A 4 -17.38 -34.36 -13.04
C MET A 4 -17.31 -33.02 -13.75
N SER A 5 -17.24 -31.94 -12.97
CA SER A 5 -16.90 -30.63 -13.54
C SER A 5 -15.37 -30.45 -13.52
N GLY A 6 -14.79 -30.02 -14.64
CA GLY A 6 -13.36 -29.84 -14.75
C GLY A 6 -12.84 -29.76 -16.18
N VAL A 7 -11.51 -29.70 -16.29
CA VAL A 7 -10.78 -29.72 -17.56
C VAL A 7 -10.19 -31.11 -17.76
N TYR A 8 -10.44 -31.72 -18.88
CA TYR A 8 -10.06 -33.10 -19.20
C TYR A 8 -9.27 -33.17 -20.49
N SER A 9 -8.13 -33.84 -20.46
CA SER A 9 -7.42 -34.26 -21.68
C SER A 9 -8.17 -35.41 -22.38
N LEU A 10 -7.79 -35.75 -23.61
CA LEU A 10 -8.36 -36.90 -24.30
C LEU A 10 -8.11 -38.20 -23.50
N GLU A 11 -6.92 -38.35 -22.92
CA GLU A 11 -6.56 -39.49 -22.08
C GLU A 11 -7.46 -39.60 -20.83
N ASP A 12 -7.76 -38.44 -20.21
CA ASP A 12 -8.65 -38.40 -19.05
C ASP A 12 -10.09 -38.81 -19.42
N LEU A 13 -10.60 -38.35 -20.57
CA LEU A 13 -11.93 -38.75 -21.06
C LEU A 13 -12.02 -40.24 -21.33
N ASP A 14 -10.98 -40.80 -21.96
CA ASP A 14 -10.89 -42.25 -22.24
C ASP A 14 -10.84 -43.07 -20.93
N CYS A 15 -10.02 -42.65 -19.96
CA CYS A 15 -9.94 -43.30 -18.64
C CYS A 15 -11.28 -43.29 -17.89
N HIS A 16 -12.11 -42.27 -18.08
CA HIS A 16 -13.42 -42.17 -17.43
C HIS A 16 -14.57 -42.78 -18.26
N GLY A 17 -14.25 -43.32 -19.43
CA GLY A 17 -15.24 -43.96 -20.34
C GLY A 17 -16.26 -43.00 -20.91
N ILE A 18 -15.91 -41.71 -21.02
CA ILE A 18 -16.76 -40.63 -21.59
C ILE A 18 -16.70 -40.73 -23.10
N LYS A 19 -17.83 -40.95 -23.76
CA LYS A 19 -17.92 -40.90 -25.23
C LYS A 19 -17.93 -39.48 -25.72
N TYR A 20 -17.12 -39.19 -26.74
CA TYR A 20 -17.01 -37.86 -27.36
C TYR A 20 -16.74 -37.96 -28.87
N ASP A 21 -17.13 -36.90 -29.58
CA ASP A 21 -16.69 -36.66 -30.95
C ASP A 21 -15.55 -35.67 -30.97
N LEU A 22 -14.49 -35.96 -31.70
CA LEU A 22 -13.33 -35.05 -31.79
C LEU A 22 -13.73 -33.75 -32.49
N PRO A 23 -13.31 -32.60 -31.91
CA PRO A 23 -13.55 -31.31 -32.56
C PRO A 23 -12.72 -31.14 -33.81
N SER A 24 -13.15 -30.23 -34.69
CA SER A 24 -12.34 -29.86 -35.85
C SER A 24 -10.97 -29.36 -35.41
N PRO A 25 -9.88 -29.85 -36.03
CA PRO A 25 -8.53 -29.52 -35.62
C PRO A 25 -8.23 -28.02 -35.75
N GLN A 26 -7.65 -27.45 -34.68
CA GLN A 26 -7.08 -26.12 -34.75
C GLN A 26 -5.56 -26.18 -34.87
N TYR A 27 -4.96 -25.17 -35.45
CA TYR A 27 -3.53 -25.15 -35.75
C TYR A 27 -2.88 -23.92 -35.13
N CYS A 28 -1.64 -24.09 -34.65
CA CYS A 28 -0.82 -22.99 -34.19
C CYS A 28 -0.65 -21.94 -35.29
N GLN A 29 -0.92 -20.70 -34.99
CA GLN A 29 -0.83 -19.60 -35.96
C GLN A 29 0.61 -19.39 -36.49
N TYR A 30 1.63 -19.81 -35.75
CA TYR A 30 3.04 -19.63 -36.09
C TYR A 30 3.60 -20.83 -36.87
N CYS A 31 3.62 -22.02 -36.27
CA CYS A 31 4.26 -23.20 -36.86
C CYS A 31 3.30 -24.14 -37.62
N LYS A 32 2.00 -23.82 -37.64
CA LYS A 32 0.96 -24.61 -38.31
C LYS A 32 0.81 -26.07 -37.86
N LYS A 33 1.41 -26.43 -36.72
CA LYS A 33 1.16 -27.75 -36.11
C LYS A 33 -0.22 -27.79 -35.46
N PRO A 34 -0.90 -28.94 -35.45
CA PRO A 34 -2.18 -29.09 -34.79
C PRO A 34 -2.03 -28.84 -33.29
N LEU A 35 -3.00 -28.15 -32.70
CA LEU A 35 -3.09 -27.89 -31.28
C LEU A 35 -3.80 -29.06 -30.60
N ARG A 36 -3.42 -29.36 -29.35
CA ARG A 36 -4.05 -30.45 -28.58
C ARG A 36 -5.43 -29.97 -28.07
N PRO A 37 -6.51 -30.71 -28.39
CA PRO A 37 -7.83 -30.42 -27.84
C PRO A 37 -7.92 -30.90 -26.39
N TYR A 38 -8.71 -30.21 -25.59
CA TYR A 38 -9.18 -30.66 -24.27
C TYR A 38 -10.66 -30.31 -24.08
N ALA A 39 -11.34 -31.04 -23.22
CA ALA A 39 -12.73 -30.82 -22.93
C ALA A 39 -12.92 -30.09 -21.60
N ILE A 40 -13.83 -29.13 -21.57
CA ILE A 40 -14.33 -28.49 -20.33
C ILE A 40 -15.73 -29.05 -20.08
N ILE A 41 -15.91 -29.77 -18.97
CA ILE A 41 -17.19 -30.33 -18.56
C ILE A 41 -17.74 -29.49 -17.41
N TRP A 42 -18.95 -28.99 -17.58
CA TRP A 42 -19.66 -28.18 -16.57
C TRP A 42 -20.50 -29.04 -15.63
N ASP A 43 -20.88 -28.50 -14.48
CA ASP A 43 -21.73 -29.19 -13.48
C ASP A 43 -23.07 -29.69 -14.05
N ASN A 44 -23.56 -29.11 -15.12
CA ASN A 44 -24.78 -29.52 -15.82
C ASN A 44 -24.55 -30.65 -16.84
N GLY A 45 -23.32 -31.17 -16.94
CA GLY A 45 -22.95 -32.23 -17.89
C GLY A 45 -22.67 -31.72 -19.31
N GLN A 46 -22.73 -30.42 -19.55
CA GLN A 46 -22.40 -29.85 -20.86
C GLN A 46 -20.89 -29.91 -21.07
N MET A 47 -20.46 -30.39 -22.24
CA MET A 47 -19.06 -30.47 -22.67
C MET A 47 -18.79 -29.46 -23.76
N ILE A 48 -17.73 -28.69 -23.58
CA ILE A 48 -17.23 -27.72 -24.58
C ILE A 48 -15.77 -28.06 -24.88
N TRP A 49 -15.38 -28.00 -26.15
CA TRP A 49 -14.02 -28.18 -26.59
C TRP A 49 -13.26 -26.85 -26.62
N ASP A 50 -12.03 -26.86 -26.11
CA ASP A 50 -11.05 -25.80 -26.32
C ASP A 50 -9.69 -26.43 -26.67
N PHE A 51 -8.74 -25.63 -27.08
CA PHE A 51 -7.45 -26.08 -27.56
C PHE A 51 -6.32 -25.46 -26.76
N ASP A 52 -5.28 -26.27 -26.49
CA ASP A 52 -4.08 -25.75 -25.87
C ASP A 52 -3.41 -24.75 -26.81
N ARG A 53 -3.57 -23.46 -26.52
CA ARG A 53 -3.03 -22.35 -27.29
C ARG A 53 -1.52 -22.20 -27.14
N ASN A 54 -0.92 -22.93 -26.20
CA ASN A 54 0.52 -22.92 -25.90
C ASN A 54 1.24 -23.96 -26.75
N CYS A 55 1.38 -23.69 -28.05
CA CYS A 55 2.30 -24.48 -28.84
C CYS A 55 3.74 -24.25 -28.36
N SER A 56 4.49 -25.32 -28.10
CA SER A 56 5.91 -25.26 -27.71
C SER A 56 6.86 -24.97 -28.89
N CYS A 57 6.43 -24.17 -29.87
CA CYS A 57 7.31 -23.68 -30.91
C CYS A 57 7.98 -22.36 -30.46
N GLN A 58 9.20 -22.12 -30.90
CA GLN A 58 9.99 -20.95 -30.50
C GLN A 58 9.22 -19.62 -30.62
N GLN A 59 8.49 -19.41 -31.69
CA GLN A 59 7.71 -18.19 -31.92
C GLN A 59 6.54 -18.03 -30.93
N SER A 60 5.89 -19.14 -30.54
CA SER A 60 4.84 -19.13 -29.51
C SER A 60 5.41 -18.80 -28.15
N ASP A 61 6.55 -19.40 -27.80
CA ASP A 61 7.24 -19.15 -26.53
C ASP A 61 7.73 -17.71 -26.43
N GLU A 62 8.32 -17.16 -27.48
CA GLU A 62 8.71 -15.74 -27.55
C GLU A 62 7.52 -14.79 -27.39
N PHE A 63 6.39 -15.09 -28.01
CA PHE A 63 5.18 -14.31 -27.88
C PHE A 63 4.62 -14.35 -26.45
N LEU A 64 4.58 -15.53 -25.83
CA LEU A 64 4.15 -15.70 -24.45
C LEU A 64 5.06 -14.96 -23.46
N GLN A 65 6.36 -15.01 -23.66
CA GLN A 65 7.33 -14.28 -22.85
C GLN A 65 7.11 -12.76 -22.96
N LYS A 66 6.98 -12.23 -24.17
CA LYS A 66 6.70 -10.81 -24.39
C LYS A 66 5.38 -10.37 -23.75
N THR A 67 4.35 -11.20 -23.85
CA THR A 67 3.04 -10.90 -23.25
C THR A 67 3.14 -10.83 -21.72
N LYS A 68 3.80 -11.82 -21.09
CA LYS A 68 4.05 -11.82 -19.64
C LYS A 68 4.85 -10.60 -19.20
N GLU A 69 5.89 -10.22 -19.94
CA GLU A 69 6.68 -9.02 -19.64
C GLU A 69 5.84 -7.74 -19.71
N LEU A 70 4.97 -7.63 -20.72
CA LEU A 70 4.06 -6.49 -20.86
C LEU A 70 3.04 -6.43 -19.72
N GLU A 71 2.49 -7.57 -19.32
CA GLU A 71 1.58 -7.64 -18.16
C GLU A 71 2.28 -7.26 -16.85
N ILE A 72 3.50 -7.73 -16.62
CA ILE A 72 4.31 -7.34 -15.46
C ILE A 72 4.59 -5.85 -15.47
N LYS A 73 5.00 -5.29 -16.62
CA LYS A 73 5.23 -3.85 -16.78
C LYS A 73 3.96 -3.03 -16.50
N LYS A 74 2.82 -3.49 -17.02
CA LYS A 74 1.52 -2.87 -16.77
C LYS A 74 1.18 -2.88 -15.28
N LYS A 75 1.24 -4.05 -14.63
CA LYS A 75 0.97 -4.19 -13.19
C LYS A 75 1.88 -3.30 -12.33
N ARG A 76 3.18 -3.22 -12.67
CA ARG A 76 4.13 -2.34 -11.96
C ARG A 76 3.78 -0.87 -12.13
N ARG A 77 3.40 -0.45 -13.34
CA ARG A 77 2.97 0.93 -13.61
C ARG A 77 1.69 1.28 -12.83
N ASP A 78 0.68 0.42 -12.92
CA ASP A 78 -0.61 0.64 -12.26
C ASP A 78 -0.45 0.68 -10.71
N ARG A 79 0.40 -0.20 -10.14
CA ARG A 79 0.78 -0.14 -8.73
C ARG A 79 1.47 1.18 -8.39
N GLY A 80 2.41 1.62 -9.22
CA GLY A 80 3.13 2.88 -9.02
C GLY A 80 2.22 4.11 -9.05
N GLU A 81 1.25 4.17 -9.97
CA GLU A 81 0.28 5.27 -10.01
C GLU A 81 -0.61 5.28 -8.75
N ARG A 82 -1.05 4.12 -8.28
CA ARG A 82 -1.84 4.01 -7.04
C ARG A 82 -1.02 4.46 -5.81
N LEU A 83 0.25 4.05 -5.69
CA LEU A 83 1.13 4.50 -4.61
C LEU A 83 1.37 6.01 -4.65
N LYS A 84 1.49 6.59 -5.83
CA LYS A 84 1.59 8.04 -6.00
C LYS A 84 0.31 8.77 -5.55
N GLN A 85 -0.87 8.22 -5.85
CA GLN A 85 -2.16 8.79 -5.44
C GLN A 85 -2.31 8.89 -3.91
N ILE A 86 -1.80 7.92 -3.17
CA ILE A 86 -1.81 7.98 -1.70
C ILE A 86 -0.72 8.89 -1.12
N GLY A 87 0.19 9.43 -1.96
CA GLY A 87 1.18 10.43 -1.59
C GLY A 87 2.60 9.91 -1.39
N ILE A 88 2.89 8.62 -1.62
CA ILE A 88 4.24 8.08 -1.45
C ILE A 88 5.16 8.60 -2.58
N PRO A 89 6.37 9.14 -2.25
CA PRO A 89 7.34 9.54 -3.25
C PRO A 89 7.85 8.36 -4.08
N ARG A 90 8.11 8.57 -5.38
CA ARG A 90 8.53 7.50 -6.32
C ARG A 90 9.76 6.73 -5.87
N CYS A 91 10.72 7.40 -5.23
CA CYS A 91 11.95 6.78 -4.72
C CYS A 91 11.69 5.71 -3.63
N TYR A 92 10.50 5.69 -3.03
CA TYR A 92 10.11 4.76 -1.98
C TYR A 92 9.08 3.71 -2.41
N PHE A 93 8.76 3.57 -3.69
CA PHE A 93 7.77 2.58 -4.16
C PHE A 93 8.16 1.13 -3.93
N PHE A 94 9.43 0.88 -3.64
CA PHE A 94 10.00 -0.44 -3.35
C PHE A 94 10.56 -0.53 -1.94
N SER A 95 10.09 0.33 -1.03
CA SER A 95 10.47 0.26 0.37
C SER A 95 9.93 -1.01 1.02
N GLU A 96 10.78 -1.65 1.81
CA GLU A 96 10.46 -2.86 2.55
C GLU A 96 10.69 -2.64 4.04
N VAL A 97 9.96 -3.38 4.88
CA VAL A 97 10.12 -3.33 6.32
C VAL A 97 11.40 -4.08 6.68
N SER A 98 12.41 -3.35 7.15
CA SER A 98 13.72 -3.87 7.53
C SER A 98 14.05 -3.68 9.02
N ASN A 99 13.06 -3.30 9.82
CA ASN A 99 13.21 -3.07 11.26
C ASN A 99 12.26 -4.01 12.01
N ASP A 100 12.81 -4.77 12.96
CA ASP A 100 12.06 -5.81 13.68
C ASP A 100 10.95 -5.23 14.56
N ASP A 101 11.15 -4.05 15.17
CA ASP A 101 10.11 -3.41 15.97
C ASP A 101 8.92 -2.99 15.11
N VAL A 102 9.18 -2.54 13.87
CA VAL A 102 8.12 -2.21 12.91
C VAL A 102 7.45 -3.47 12.36
N ALA A 103 8.20 -4.55 12.14
CA ALA A 103 7.62 -5.83 11.76
C ALA A 103 6.69 -6.35 12.85
N ASN A 104 7.14 -6.36 14.11
CA ASN A 104 6.33 -6.72 15.27
C ASN A 104 5.10 -5.84 15.43
N TYR A 105 5.22 -4.51 15.16
CA TYR A 105 4.07 -3.62 15.16
C TYR A 105 3.05 -4.03 14.11
N LEU A 106 3.46 -4.33 12.87
CA LEU A 106 2.55 -4.73 11.80
C LEU A 106 1.85 -6.07 12.06
N GLU A 107 2.51 -6.99 12.77
CA GLU A 107 1.95 -8.30 13.10
C GLU A 107 1.00 -8.26 14.30
N ASN A 108 1.30 -7.42 15.29
CA ASN A 108 0.64 -7.45 16.61
C ASN A 108 -0.15 -6.18 16.94
N ALA A 109 -0.12 -5.16 16.10
CA ALA A 109 -0.80 -3.91 16.42
C ALA A 109 -2.32 -4.06 16.37
N GLU A 110 -2.94 -3.63 17.42
CA GLU A 110 -4.38 -3.47 17.51
C GLU A 110 -4.82 -2.23 16.71
N PHE A 111 -4.82 -2.32 15.39
CA PHE A 111 -5.19 -1.20 14.52
C PHE A 111 -6.59 -0.67 14.83
N ASN A 112 -7.51 -1.54 15.24
CA ASN A 112 -8.86 -1.14 15.66
C ASN A 112 -8.89 -0.28 16.92
N HIS A 113 -7.78 -0.22 17.67
CA HIS A 113 -7.62 0.65 18.84
C HIS A 113 -6.78 1.90 18.55
N GLY A 114 -6.52 2.21 17.29
CA GLY A 114 -5.81 3.41 16.86
C GLY A 114 -4.31 3.41 17.18
N SER A 115 -3.69 2.24 17.33
CA SER A 115 -2.25 2.13 17.54
C SER A 115 -1.48 2.60 16.32
N GLY A 116 -0.63 3.62 16.47
CA GLY A 116 0.22 4.21 15.45
C GLY A 116 1.71 4.01 15.75
N LEU A 117 2.55 4.76 15.02
CA LEU A 117 4.01 4.76 15.20
C LEU A 117 4.55 6.17 15.32
N TYR A 118 5.58 6.33 16.14
CA TYR A 118 6.42 7.52 16.15
C TYR A 118 7.87 7.12 15.87
N ILE A 119 8.33 7.34 14.65
CA ILE A 119 9.66 6.96 14.18
C ILE A 119 10.56 8.20 14.22
N TYR A 120 11.60 8.21 15.04
CA TYR A 120 12.46 9.38 15.14
C TYR A 120 13.95 9.04 15.07
N GLY A 121 14.76 10.03 14.76
CA GLY A 121 16.22 9.89 14.70
C GLY A 121 16.88 10.89 13.73
N PRO A 122 18.22 10.86 13.60
CA PRO A 122 18.97 11.80 12.76
C PRO A 122 18.54 11.81 11.30
N VAL A 123 19.04 12.80 10.55
CA VAL A 123 18.82 12.88 9.10
C VAL A 123 19.50 11.68 8.42
N GLY A 124 18.84 11.14 7.39
CA GLY A 124 19.42 10.10 6.53
C GLY A 124 19.37 8.68 7.07
N VAL A 125 18.89 8.41 8.30
CA VAL A 125 18.83 7.05 8.88
C VAL A 125 17.74 6.16 8.29
N GLY A 126 16.84 6.68 7.44
CA GLY A 126 15.82 5.90 6.76
C GLY A 126 14.40 6.00 7.34
N LYS A 127 14.07 7.04 8.11
CA LYS A 127 12.72 7.26 8.66
C LYS A 127 11.61 7.24 7.61
N THR A 128 11.74 8.09 6.59
CA THR A 128 10.78 8.18 5.46
C THR A 128 10.69 6.87 4.68
N TYR A 129 11.82 6.17 4.50
CA TYR A 129 11.86 4.86 3.87
C TYR A 129 10.99 3.85 4.66
N LEU A 130 11.20 3.77 5.97
CA LEU A 130 10.47 2.85 6.84
C LEU A 130 8.98 3.20 6.93
N ALA A 131 8.64 4.49 7.06
CA ALA A 131 7.25 4.95 7.05
C ALA A 131 6.56 4.66 5.71
N SER A 132 7.28 4.77 4.59
CA SER A 132 6.76 4.40 3.27
C SER A 132 6.53 2.89 3.14
N ALA A 133 7.42 2.06 3.71
CA ALA A 133 7.25 0.62 3.74
C ALA A 133 5.99 0.23 4.54
N VAL A 134 5.76 0.85 5.69
CA VAL A 134 4.55 0.66 6.50
C VAL A 134 3.30 1.09 5.73
N ALA A 135 3.34 2.27 5.08
CA ALA A 135 2.23 2.76 4.26
C ALA A 135 1.86 1.80 3.13
N ILE A 136 2.88 1.21 2.46
CA ILE A 136 2.69 0.20 1.40
C ILE A 136 2.00 -1.04 1.97
N LYS A 137 2.41 -1.53 3.13
CA LYS A 137 1.80 -2.71 3.77
C LYS A 137 0.32 -2.49 4.08
N PHE A 138 -0.03 -1.35 4.67
CA PHE A 138 -1.44 -1.00 4.90
C PHE A 138 -2.23 -0.85 3.60
N PHE A 139 -1.65 -0.20 2.61
CA PHE A 139 -2.30 -0.03 1.31
C PHE A 139 -2.55 -1.39 0.62
N GLU A 140 -1.59 -2.30 0.63
CA GLU A 140 -1.71 -3.65 0.07
C GLU A 140 -2.69 -4.53 0.86
N ALA A 141 -2.86 -4.27 2.16
CA ALA A 141 -3.90 -4.87 2.99
C ALA A 141 -5.31 -4.28 2.76
N GLY A 142 -5.44 -3.27 1.89
CA GLY A 142 -6.73 -2.69 1.50
C GLY A 142 -7.19 -1.47 2.29
N TYR A 143 -6.39 -0.95 3.22
CA TYR A 143 -6.71 0.25 3.97
C TYR A 143 -6.62 1.51 3.10
N LYS A 144 -7.46 2.50 3.39
CA LYS A 144 -7.40 3.84 2.80
C LYS A 144 -6.26 4.64 3.44
N VAL A 145 -5.10 4.64 2.79
CA VAL A 145 -3.89 5.29 3.29
C VAL A 145 -3.74 6.70 2.72
N LYS A 146 -3.31 7.64 3.55
CA LYS A 146 -2.84 8.97 3.15
C LYS A 146 -1.42 9.19 3.66
N PHE A 147 -0.48 9.38 2.74
CA PHE A 147 0.90 9.77 3.05
C PHE A 147 1.11 11.24 2.70
N THR A 148 1.67 12.01 3.61
CA THR A 148 2.00 13.42 3.39
C THR A 148 3.20 13.81 4.25
N ASN A 149 3.92 14.86 3.89
CA ASN A 149 4.84 15.52 4.82
C ASN A 149 4.12 16.70 5.50
N ILE A 150 4.59 17.08 6.68
CA ILE A 150 3.96 18.13 7.48
C ILE A 150 3.86 19.46 6.75
N THR A 151 4.88 19.85 5.98
CA THR A 151 4.92 21.13 5.26
C THR A 151 3.88 21.16 4.14
N SER A 152 3.76 20.08 3.35
CA SER A 152 2.76 19.97 2.30
C SER A 152 1.34 19.94 2.89
N MET A 153 1.13 19.18 3.98
CA MET A 153 -0.15 19.12 4.68
C MET A 153 -0.62 20.51 5.11
N ILE A 154 0.24 21.28 5.76
CA ILE A 154 -0.08 22.63 6.21
C ILE A 154 -0.34 23.59 5.04
N SER A 155 0.43 23.48 3.95
CA SER A 155 0.21 24.26 2.74
C SER A 155 -1.15 23.94 2.11
N ASP A 156 -1.50 22.67 1.97
CA ASP A 156 -2.76 22.22 1.40
C ASP A 156 -3.96 22.68 2.23
N ILE A 157 -3.88 22.57 3.57
CA ILE A 157 -4.93 23.06 4.47
C ILE A 157 -5.11 24.58 4.30
N LYS A 158 -4.01 25.33 4.28
CA LYS A 158 -4.07 26.79 4.13
C LYS A 158 -4.68 27.22 2.80
N THR A 159 -4.29 26.58 1.71
CA THR A 159 -4.79 26.90 0.36
C THR A 159 -6.29 26.57 0.25
N ASN A 160 -6.71 25.44 0.76
CA ASN A 160 -8.09 25.01 0.67
C ASN A 160 -9.03 25.71 1.68
N SER A 161 -8.51 26.25 2.79
CA SER A 161 -9.31 26.98 3.78
C SER A 161 -9.96 28.25 3.25
N SER A 162 -9.43 28.82 2.17
CA SER A 162 -9.97 30.02 1.51
C SER A 162 -11.10 29.74 0.52
N GLN A 163 -11.38 28.47 0.21
CA GLN A 163 -12.41 28.10 -0.75
C GLN A 163 -13.76 27.88 -0.05
N PHE A 164 -14.82 28.52 -0.58
CA PHE A 164 -16.16 28.39 -0.03
C PHE A 164 -16.67 26.93 -0.03
N GLY A 165 -17.14 26.45 1.12
CA GLY A 165 -17.65 25.09 1.29
C GLY A 165 -16.58 24.00 1.36
N SER A 166 -15.29 24.34 1.36
CA SER A 166 -14.19 23.37 1.47
C SER A 166 -14.12 22.72 2.85
N LYS A 167 -13.67 21.47 2.88
CA LYS A 167 -13.33 20.72 4.10
C LYS A 167 -11.85 20.38 4.09
N PRO A 168 -10.94 21.33 4.37
CA PRO A 168 -9.51 21.18 4.17
C PRO A 168 -8.88 20.06 5.00
N LEU A 169 -9.47 19.67 6.12
CA LEU A 169 -9.00 18.60 6.99
C LEU A 169 -9.52 17.22 6.57
N ALA A 170 -10.59 17.12 5.78
CA ALA A 170 -11.24 15.85 5.44
C ALA A 170 -10.26 14.79 4.89
N PRO A 171 -9.30 15.09 3.99
CA PRO A 171 -8.36 14.08 3.48
C PRO A 171 -7.48 13.44 4.56
N TYR A 172 -7.28 14.12 5.69
CA TYR A 172 -6.45 13.66 6.81
C TYR A 172 -7.27 13.02 7.94
N LEU A 173 -8.57 13.27 7.97
CA LEU A 173 -9.50 12.73 8.96
C LEU A 173 -10.21 11.46 8.48
N GLU A 174 -10.50 11.38 7.18
CA GLU A 174 -11.32 10.31 6.59
C GLU A 174 -10.52 9.11 6.07
N CYS A 175 -9.19 9.15 6.11
CA CYS A 175 -8.36 7.99 5.78
C CYS A 175 -8.21 7.05 6.98
N ASP A 176 -8.15 5.74 6.72
CA ASP A 176 -7.97 4.75 7.79
C ASP A 176 -6.60 4.93 8.44
N VAL A 177 -5.54 5.08 7.65
CA VAL A 177 -4.16 5.27 8.13
C VAL A 177 -3.59 6.57 7.57
N LEU A 178 -3.13 7.43 8.45
CA LEU A 178 -2.45 8.69 8.09
C LEU A 178 -0.95 8.59 8.41
N ILE A 179 -0.12 8.95 7.44
CA ILE A 179 1.32 9.11 7.65
C ILE A 179 1.68 10.57 7.49
N ILE A 180 2.27 11.15 8.56
CA ILE A 180 2.81 12.52 8.58
C ILE A 180 4.33 12.44 8.68
N ASP A 181 4.98 12.64 7.54
CA ASP A 181 6.44 12.60 7.44
C ASP A 181 7.07 13.94 7.81
N ASP A 182 8.29 13.89 8.35
CA ASP A 182 9.13 15.05 8.71
C ASP A 182 8.49 16.03 9.72
N LEU A 183 7.75 15.51 10.71
CA LEU A 183 7.16 16.29 11.78
C LEU A 183 8.24 17.11 12.52
N GLY A 184 7.99 18.40 12.72
CA GLY A 184 8.93 19.35 13.32
C GLY A 184 9.73 20.15 12.28
N GLN A 185 9.54 19.95 10.97
CA GLN A 185 10.10 20.80 9.92
C GLN A 185 9.19 21.99 9.57
N GLU A 186 7.96 21.98 10.04
CA GLU A 186 7.05 23.12 9.87
C GLU A 186 7.55 24.34 10.64
N LYS A 187 7.21 25.53 10.13
CA LYS A 187 7.34 26.76 10.88
C LYS A 187 6.24 26.80 11.94
N ALA A 188 6.58 26.49 13.18
CA ALA A 188 5.64 26.49 14.28
C ALA A 188 4.97 27.87 14.46
N SER A 189 3.63 27.86 14.47
CA SER A 189 2.77 29.02 14.75
C SER A 189 1.50 28.54 15.46
N GLU A 190 0.79 29.40 16.15
CA GLU A 190 -0.47 29.04 16.82
C GLU A 190 -1.45 28.35 15.87
N TRP A 191 -1.59 28.89 14.65
CA TRP A 191 -2.46 28.32 13.65
C TRP A 191 -2.05 26.88 13.24
N VAL A 192 -0.76 26.64 13.02
CA VAL A 192 -0.21 25.32 12.67
C VAL A 192 -0.43 24.32 13.81
N VAL A 193 -0.14 24.73 15.04
CA VAL A 193 -0.38 23.88 16.23
C VAL A 193 -1.85 23.54 16.36
N MET A 194 -2.76 24.51 16.13
CA MET A 194 -4.19 24.25 16.16
C MET A 194 -4.66 23.27 15.08
N GLN A 195 -4.15 23.39 13.83
CA GLN A 195 -4.49 22.43 12.77
C GLN A 195 -4.02 21.01 13.13
N LEU A 196 -2.79 20.89 13.62
CA LEU A 196 -2.24 19.62 14.04
C LEU A 196 -3.03 19.02 15.23
N TYR A 197 -3.41 19.86 16.20
CA TYR A 197 -4.26 19.44 17.31
C TYR A 197 -5.60 18.89 16.82
N MET A 198 -6.29 19.58 15.91
CA MET A 198 -7.58 19.10 15.38
C MET A 198 -7.45 17.74 14.70
N ILE A 199 -6.39 17.53 13.91
CA ILE A 199 -6.15 16.26 13.22
C ILE A 199 -5.83 15.15 14.24
N VAL A 200 -4.85 15.37 15.12
CA VAL A 200 -4.41 14.37 16.09
C VAL A 200 -5.54 14.02 17.06
N ASN A 201 -6.27 15.04 17.56
CA ASN A 201 -7.37 14.83 18.49
C ASN A 201 -8.50 14.01 17.87
N LYS A 202 -8.96 14.41 16.67
CA LYS A 202 -10.05 13.70 16.01
C LYS A 202 -9.68 12.25 15.68
N ARG A 203 -8.47 12.01 15.18
CA ARG A 203 -8.00 10.65 14.88
C ARG A 203 -7.80 9.81 16.15
N TYR A 204 -7.36 10.44 17.24
CA TYR A 204 -7.29 9.80 18.54
C TYR A 204 -8.68 9.34 19.04
N GLU A 205 -9.70 10.21 18.93
CA GLU A 205 -11.08 9.91 19.32
C GLU A 205 -11.70 8.81 18.45
N ASP A 206 -11.43 8.83 17.15
CA ASP A 206 -11.98 7.87 16.19
C ASP A 206 -11.15 6.55 16.11
N LEU A 207 -10.13 6.40 16.98
CA LEU A 207 -9.24 5.22 17.01
C LEU A 207 -8.58 4.93 15.64
N LEU A 208 -8.18 5.98 14.93
CA LEU A 208 -7.52 5.87 13.64
C LEU A 208 -6.00 5.94 13.78
N PRO A 209 -5.25 4.91 13.36
CA PRO A 209 -3.80 4.88 13.47
C PRO A 209 -3.14 6.03 12.70
N THR A 210 -2.20 6.71 13.37
CA THR A 210 -1.41 7.79 12.78
C THR A 210 0.07 7.48 12.96
N ILE A 211 0.83 7.58 11.88
CA ILE A 211 2.27 7.29 11.84
C ILE A 211 3.00 8.60 11.63
N PHE A 212 3.95 8.87 12.48
CA PHE A 212 4.77 10.08 12.44
C PHE A 212 6.22 9.73 12.20
N THR A 213 6.91 10.52 11.39
CA THR A 213 8.37 10.54 11.40
C THR A 213 8.87 11.90 11.86
N SER A 214 9.99 11.94 12.57
CA SER A 214 10.57 13.18 13.08
C SER A 214 12.09 13.09 13.24
N GLN A 215 12.75 14.22 13.25
CA GLN A 215 14.15 14.33 13.73
C GLN A 215 14.24 14.45 15.24
N TYR A 216 13.14 14.80 15.90
CA TYR A 216 13.04 15.08 17.31
C TYR A 216 12.48 13.88 18.07
N SER A 217 12.97 13.67 19.30
CA SER A 217 12.23 12.84 20.26
C SER A 217 10.89 13.50 20.60
N LEU A 218 9.94 12.75 21.17
CA LEU A 218 8.67 13.33 21.61
C LEU A 218 8.87 14.48 22.62
N ASN A 219 9.82 14.33 23.53
CA ASN A 219 10.14 15.37 24.54
C ASN A 219 10.71 16.64 23.87
N ASP A 220 11.56 16.50 22.86
CA ASP A 220 12.14 17.67 22.19
C ASP A 220 11.12 18.31 21.24
N TYR A 221 10.24 17.53 20.65
CA TYR A 221 9.14 18.06 19.86
C TYR A 221 8.11 18.81 20.73
N GLU A 222 7.84 18.32 21.96
CA GLU A 222 7.01 19.03 22.93
C GLU A 222 7.59 20.41 23.26
N LYS A 223 8.87 20.50 23.62
CA LYS A 223 9.54 21.78 23.87
C LYS A 223 9.38 22.76 22.71
N ARG A 224 9.46 22.24 21.48
CA ARG A 224 9.30 23.05 20.28
C ARG A 224 7.85 23.56 20.13
N LEU A 225 6.84 22.73 20.39
CA LEU A 225 5.44 23.16 20.36
C LEU A 225 5.13 24.19 21.47
N LEU A 226 5.67 23.98 22.68
CA LEU A 226 5.50 24.90 23.83
C LEU A 226 6.19 26.26 23.63
N SER A 227 7.19 26.35 22.75
CA SER A 227 7.82 27.64 22.40
C SER A 227 6.89 28.60 21.64
N VAL A 228 5.75 28.09 21.17
CA VAL A 228 4.71 28.88 20.50
C VAL A 228 3.64 29.30 21.50
N ARG A 229 3.17 30.53 21.45
CA ARG A 229 2.05 30.98 22.30
C ARG A 229 0.80 30.13 22.02
N GLY A 230 0.19 29.58 23.08
CA GLY A 230 -0.92 28.61 22.94
C GLY A 230 -0.62 27.24 23.57
N GLU A 231 0.14 27.23 24.65
CA GLU A 231 0.84 26.09 25.29
C GLU A 231 0.00 24.82 25.52
N ASN A 232 -1.30 24.97 25.89
CA ASN A 232 -2.14 23.82 26.25
C ASN A 232 -2.36 22.82 25.10
N SER A 233 -2.41 23.29 23.86
CA SER A 233 -2.63 22.44 22.70
C SER A 233 -1.40 21.59 22.35
N GLY A 234 -0.19 22.11 22.59
CA GLY A 234 1.07 21.38 22.36
C GLY A 234 1.20 20.15 23.22
N SER A 235 1.07 20.30 24.55
CA SER A 235 1.13 19.16 25.48
C SER A 235 0.00 18.16 25.23
N ALA A 236 -1.19 18.62 24.85
CA ALA A 236 -2.30 17.75 24.52
C ALA A 236 -2.03 16.89 23.26
N ILE A 237 -1.36 17.44 22.24
CA ILE A 237 -0.90 16.69 21.06
C ILE A 237 0.06 15.58 21.51
N ILE A 238 1.09 15.94 22.25
CA ILE A 238 2.13 14.99 22.67
C ILE A 238 1.55 13.88 23.56
N SER A 239 0.67 14.21 24.48
CA SER A 239 0.01 13.22 25.35
C SER A 239 -0.73 12.15 24.53
N ARG A 240 -1.49 12.56 23.49
CA ARG A 240 -2.20 11.64 22.60
C ARG A 240 -1.25 10.81 21.73
N MET A 241 -0.19 11.42 21.24
CA MET A 241 0.85 10.72 20.48
C MET A 241 1.54 9.64 21.33
N ILE A 242 1.91 9.95 22.57
CA ILE A 242 2.52 8.99 23.51
C ILE A 242 1.56 7.82 23.77
N GLN A 243 0.30 8.12 24.05
CA GLN A 243 -0.68 7.10 24.40
C GLN A 243 -1.00 6.15 23.24
N ARG A 244 -0.90 6.63 21.98
CA ARG A 244 -1.34 5.89 20.79
C ARG A 244 -0.23 5.54 19.81
N SER A 245 1.03 5.74 20.15
CA SER A 245 2.14 5.39 19.25
C SER A 245 3.17 4.49 19.92
N VAL A 246 3.55 3.44 19.20
CA VAL A 246 4.80 2.73 19.50
C VAL A 246 5.95 3.62 19.06
N VAL A 247 6.86 3.93 19.97
CA VAL A 247 7.98 4.86 19.74
C VAL A 247 9.20 4.07 19.28
N ILE A 248 9.70 4.39 18.08
CA ILE A 248 10.83 3.68 17.47
C ILE A 248 11.99 4.64 17.21
N PRO A 249 13.06 4.58 17.99
CA PRO A 249 14.28 5.32 17.71
C PRO A 249 15.07 4.66 16.59
N LEU A 250 15.40 5.41 15.55
CA LEU A 250 16.33 4.97 14.51
C LEU A 250 17.71 5.58 14.78
N ILE A 251 18.68 4.71 14.99
CA ILE A 251 20.08 5.07 15.22
C ILE A 251 20.89 4.64 13.99
N GLY A 252 21.83 5.45 13.55
CA GLY A 252 22.70 5.12 12.43
C GLY A 252 23.31 6.32 11.74
N CYS A 253 24.10 6.05 10.71
CA CYS A 253 24.69 7.07 9.86
C CYS A 253 23.73 7.47 8.72
N ASP A 254 24.04 8.59 8.06
CA ASP A 254 23.29 9.03 6.89
C ASP A 254 23.52 8.09 5.71
N ARG A 255 22.52 7.26 5.40
CA ARG A 255 22.54 6.26 4.31
C ARG A 255 22.58 6.87 2.91
N ARG A 256 22.39 8.20 2.78
CA ARG A 256 22.47 8.92 1.49
C ARG A 256 23.91 9.28 1.13
N ARG A 257 24.85 9.12 2.08
CA ARG A 257 26.27 9.42 1.92
C ARG A 257 27.15 8.17 1.81
N LEU A 258 26.52 7.00 1.80
CA LEU A 258 27.11 5.71 1.52
C LEU A 258 26.92 5.34 0.03
#